data_373f547b96363f85f77a52224bb8f7a0
#
_entry.id   373f547b96363f85f77a52224bb8f7a0
#
_cell.length_a   1.000
_cell.length_b   1.000
_cell.length_c   1.000
_cell.angle_alpha   90.00
_cell.angle_beta   90.00
_cell.angle_gamma   90.00
#
_symmetry.space_group_name_H-M   'P 1'
#
loop_
_entity.id
_entity.type
_entity.pdbx_description
1 polymer ?
#
loop_
_entity_poly.entity_id
_entity_poly.type
_entity_poly.pdbx_seq_one_letter_code
_entity_poly.pdbx_strand_id
1 'polypeptide(L)'
;MSAITGNESASKIPLSPEMLAKMDAYWRAANYLSVGQIYLKDNPLLERPLTLDDIKPRLLGHWGTTPGLNFLYVHWNRLIVERGLNMIYIIGPGHGGPAMVANTYLEGSYSEIYPHIEQNEDGIKRLFRQFSWPYGVPSHVAPETPGSI
;
A
#
# COMPACT_ATOMS: atom_id res chain seq x y z
N MET A 1 -5.76 -59.18 -0.50
CA MET A 1 -4.72 -58.18 -0.34
C MET A 1 -4.96 -57.11 -1.42
N SER A 2 -5.63 -56.02 -1.04
CA SER A 2 -5.94 -54.93 -1.98
C SER A 2 -4.89 -53.84 -1.79
N ALA A 3 -4.17 -53.51 -2.86
CA ALA A 3 -3.17 -52.47 -2.89
C ALA A 3 -3.85 -51.11 -2.77
N ILE A 4 -3.56 -50.40 -1.72
CA ILE A 4 -3.93 -48.98 -1.56
C ILE A 4 -2.97 -48.19 -2.47
N THR A 5 -3.44 -47.82 -3.65
CA THR A 5 -2.75 -46.86 -4.50
C THR A 5 -2.81 -45.50 -3.80
N GLY A 6 -1.69 -45.07 -3.23
CA GLY A 6 -1.53 -43.73 -2.68
C GLY A 6 -1.69 -42.71 -3.80
N ASN A 7 -2.73 -41.95 -3.68
CA ASN A 7 -2.93 -40.74 -4.48
C ASN A 7 -1.94 -39.69 -3.96
N GLU A 8 -0.77 -39.56 -4.60
CA GLU A 8 0.14 -38.45 -4.39
C GLU A 8 -0.60 -37.19 -4.81
N SER A 9 -1.23 -36.55 -3.85
CA SER A 9 -1.68 -35.16 -3.96
C SER A 9 -0.44 -34.30 -4.20
N ALA A 10 -0.08 -34.12 -5.47
CA ALA A 10 0.86 -33.09 -5.85
C ALA A 10 0.40 -31.80 -5.16
N SER A 11 1.21 -31.27 -4.26
CA SER A 11 0.91 -30.02 -3.55
C SER A 11 0.72 -28.94 -4.61
N LYS A 12 -0.52 -28.60 -4.91
CA LYS A 12 -0.82 -27.49 -5.82
C LYS A 12 -0.21 -26.26 -5.21
N ILE A 13 0.86 -25.74 -5.83
CA ILE A 13 1.40 -24.44 -5.49
C ILE A 13 0.25 -23.46 -5.63
N PRO A 14 -0.20 -22.80 -4.56
CA PRO A 14 -1.45 -22.04 -4.57
C PRO A 14 -1.39 -20.79 -5.47
N LEU A 15 -0.19 -20.36 -5.86
CA LEU A 15 0.07 -19.22 -6.73
C LEU A 15 1.10 -19.58 -7.80
N SER A 16 0.89 -19.10 -9.03
CA SER A 16 1.93 -19.18 -10.05
C SER A 16 3.11 -18.28 -9.67
N PRO A 17 4.35 -18.59 -10.11
CA PRO A 17 5.50 -17.71 -9.90
C PRO A 17 5.29 -16.30 -10.42
N GLU A 18 4.58 -16.15 -11.54
CA GLU A 18 4.23 -14.84 -12.10
C GLU A 18 3.29 -14.05 -11.19
N MET A 19 2.23 -14.69 -10.67
CA MET A 19 1.29 -14.05 -9.75
C MET A 19 2.00 -13.66 -8.45
N LEU A 20 2.84 -14.54 -7.93
CA LEU A 20 3.62 -14.25 -6.73
C LEU A 20 4.53 -13.04 -6.94
N ALA A 21 5.20 -12.94 -8.10
CA ALA A 21 6.05 -11.79 -8.42
C ALA A 21 5.25 -10.47 -8.52
N LYS A 22 4.05 -10.50 -9.12
CA LYS A 22 3.16 -9.32 -9.17
C LYS A 22 2.70 -8.89 -7.78
N MET A 23 2.32 -9.84 -6.93
CA MET A 23 1.90 -9.57 -5.56
C MET A 23 3.05 -8.99 -4.71
N ASP A 24 4.27 -9.54 -4.86
CA ASP A 24 5.47 -9.02 -4.19
C ASP A 24 5.78 -7.59 -4.65
N ALA A 25 5.73 -7.33 -5.95
CA ALA A 25 5.96 -6.00 -6.49
C ALA A 25 4.95 -4.98 -5.94
N TYR A 26 3.66 -5.33 -5.90
CA TYR A 26 2.62 -4.48 -5.33
C TYR A 26 2.84 -4.23 -3.83
N TRP A 27 3.10 -5.28 -3.06
CA TRP A 27 3.35 -5.19 -1.63
C TRP A 27 4.56 -4.29 -1.32
N ARG A 28 5.64 -4.43 -2.08
CA ARG A 28 6.84 -3.59 -1.95
C ARG A 28 6.54 -2.12 -2.29
N ALA A 29 5.79 -1.87 -3.36
CA ALA A 29 5.38 -0.51 -3.75
C ALA A 29 4.51 0.13 -2.66
N ALA A 30 3.49 -0.58 -2.14
CA ALA A 30 2.65 -0.10 -1.06
C ALA A 30 3.46 0.19 0.23
N ASN A 31 4.41 -0.67 0.58
CA ASN A 31 5.30 -0.43 1.70
C ASN A 31 6.21 0.78 1.49
N TYR A 32 6.77 0.94 0.29
CA TYR A 32 7.60 2.08 -0.04
C TYR A 32 6.82 3.40 0.05
N LEU A 33 5.63 3.45 -0.56
CA LEU A 33 4.75 4.62 -0.48
C LEU A 33 4.37 4.94 0.97
N SER A 34 4.13 3.92 1.79
CA SER A 34 3.80 4.11 3.20
C SER A 34 4.95 4.74 3.99
N VAL A 35 6.18 4.27 3.77
CA VAL A 35 7.39 4.83 4.40
C VAL A 35 7.66 6.24 3.89
N GLY A 36 7.57 6.44 2.57
CA GLY A 36 7.80 7.73 1.94
C GLY A 36 6.91 8.83 2.49
N GLN A 37 5.63 8.54 2.74
CA GLN A 37 4.69 9.47 3.37
C GLN A 37 5.20 9.98 4.73
N ILE A 38 5.85 9.13 5.51
CA ILE A 38 6.34 9.49 6.85
C ILE A 38 7.60 10.35 6.75
N TYR A 39 8.53 9.98 5.87
CA TYR A 39 9.91 10.49 5.91
C TYR A 39 10.23 11.48 4.81
N LEU A 40 9.71 11.33 3.59
CA LEU A 40 10.17 12.08 2.42
C LEU A 40 9.28 13.28 2.10
N LYS A 41 9.88 14.35 1.64
CA LYS A 41 9.21 15.50 1.02
C LYS A 41 9.68 15.78 -0.41
N ASP A 42 10.79 15.15 -0.83
CA ASP A 42 11.36 15.28 -2.18
C ASP A 42 12.05 13.98 -2.60
N ASN A 43 12.49 13.89 -3.87
CA ASN A 43 13.20 12.75 -4.44
C ASN A 43 12.47 11.40 -4.24
N PRO A 44 11.18 11.30 -4.58
CA PRO A 44 10.35 10.13 -4.23
C PRO A 44 10.79 8.86 -4.96
N LEU A 45 11.49 8.95 -6.09
CA LEU A 45 11.99 7.81 -6.85
C LEU A 45 13.45 7.47 -6.55
N LEU A 46 14.09 8.18 -5.61
CA LEU A 46 15.49 7.99 -5.21
C LEU A 46 16.47 8.07 -6.40
N GLU A 47 16.20 8.96 -7.35
CA GLU A 47 17.04 9.15 -8.56
C GLU A 47 18.44 9.68 -8.23
N ARG A 48 18.61 10.27 -7.07
CA ARG A 48 19.87 10.71 -6.49
C ARG A 48 19.99 10.26 -5.03
N PRO A 49 21.18 10.22 -4.45
CA PRO A 49 21.34 9.97 -3.00
C PRO A 49 20.49 10.94 -2.17
N LEU A 50 19.91 10.44 -1.09
CA LEU A 50 19.12 11.26 -0.17
C LEU A 50 20.02 12.26 0.57
N THR A 51 19.48 13.45 0.74
CA THR A 51 20.03 14.52 1.56
C THR A 51 19.06 14.89 2.67
N LEU A 52 19.49 15.66 3.64
CA LEU A 52 18.61 16.16 4.72
C LEU A 52 17.47 17.02 4.15
N ASP A 53 17.69 17.67 3.01
CA ASP A 53 16.69 18.49 2.35
C ASP A 53 15.53 17.66 1.75
N ASP A 54 15.73 16.37 1.56
CA ASP A 54 14.69 15.46 1.08
C ASP A 54 13.78 14.95 2.21
N ILE A 55 14.24 15.09 3.44
CA ILE A 55 13.56 14.56 4.62
C ILE A 55 12.63 15.62 5.21
N LYS A 56 11.47 15.20 5.67
CA LYS A 56 10.54 16.07 6.39
C LYS A 56 11.17 16.60 7.68
N PRO A 57 10.96 17.88 8.03
CA PRO A 57 11.49 18.45 9.28
C PRO A 57 10.80 17.87 10.52
N ARG A 58 9.61 17.29 10.37
CA ARG A 58 8.84 16.64 11.43
C ARG A 58 8.36 15.29 10.94
N LEU A 59 8.85 14.22 11.57
CA LEU A 59 8.52 12.85 11.22
C LEU A 59 7.33 12.40 12.07
N LEU A 60 6.17 12.21 11.44
CA LEU A 60 4.94 11.76 12.07
C LEU A 60 4.34 10.62 11.26
N GLY A 61 3.89 9.59 11.96
CA GLY A 61 3.28 8.40 11.39
C GLY A 61 3.84 7.12 11.99
N HIS A 62 3.18 6.01 11.72
CA HIS A 62 3.57 4.69 12.20
C HIS A 62 3.88 3.75 11.04
N TRP A 63 5.01 3.06 11.16
CA TRP A 63 5.42 2.04 10.22
C TRP A 63 5.03 0.61 10.66
N GLY A 64 4.91 0.36 11.96
CA GLY A 64 4.84 -0.99 12.54
C GLY A 64 3.73 -1.89 12.02
N THR A 65 2.52 -1.35 11.79
CA THR A 65 1.37 -2.13 11.28
C THR A 65 1.31 -2.20 9.75
N THR A 66 2.01 -1.32 9.06
CA THR A 66 1.90 -1.12 7.60
C THR A 66 2.24 -2.35 6.78
N PRO A 67 3.36 -3.07 7.02
CA PRO A 67 3.70 -4.23 6.19
C PRO A 67 2.65 -5.35 6.28
N GLY A 68 2.08 -5.57 7.46
CA GLY A 68 1.02 -6.54 7.67
C GLY A 68 -0.29 -6.14 7.01
N LEU A 69 -0.68 -4.88 7.12
CA LEU A 69 -1.88 -4.36 6.45
C LEU A 69 -1.76 -4.45 4.93
N ASN A 70 -0.64 -4.06 4.36
CA ASN A 70 -0.38 -4.17 2.92
C ASN A 70 -0.31 -5.62 2.45
N PHE A 71 0.23 -6.54 3.28
CA PHE A 71 0.24 -7.97 2.99
C PHE A 71 -1.18 -8.53 2.90
N LEU A 72 -2.02 -8.23 3.87
CA LEU A 72 -3.43 -8.66 3.85
C LEU A 72 -4.16 -8.05 2.66
N TYR A 73 -3.97 -6.76 2.39
CA TYR A 73 -4.61 -6.09 1.27
C TYR A 73 -4.30 -6.76 -0.07
N VAL A 74 -3.03 -7.03 -0.39
CA VAL A 74 -2.66 -7.63 -1.68
C VAL A 74 -3.25 -9.02 -1.87
N HIS A 75 -3.35 -9.81 -0.79
CA HIS A 75 -3.97 -11.14 -0.83
C HIS A 75 -5.48 -11.06 -1.03
N TRP A 76 -6.17 -10.16 -0.32
CA TRP A 76 -7.60 -9.96 -0.49
C TRP A 76 -7.93 -9.39 -1.86
N ASN A 77 -7.19 -8.39 -2.32
CA ASN A 77 -7.39 -7.79 -3.64
C ASN A 77 -7.25 -8.83 -4.76
N ARG A 78 -6.24 -9.72 -4.67
CA ARG A 78 -6.13 -10.85 -5.60
C ARG A 78 -7.40 -11.69 -5.64
N LEU A 79 -7.91 -12.09 -4.47
CA LEU A 79 -9.12 -12.93 -4.39
C LEU A 79 -10.37 -12.19 -4.92
N ILE A 80 -10.49 -10.90 -4.61
CA ILE A 80 -11.59 -10.06 -5.13
C ILE A 80 -11.58 -10.06 -6.65
N VAL A 81 -10.42 -9.78 -7.26
CA VAL A 81 -10.27 -9.69 -8.72
C VAL A 81 -10.46 -11.06 -9.39
N GLU A 82 -9.80 -12.12 -8.89
CA GLU A 82 -9.86 -13.45 -9.49
C GLU A 82 -11.26 -14.10 -9.41
N ARG A 83 -12.03 -13.78 -8.38
CA ARG A 83 -13.32 -14.44 -8.09
C ARG A 83 -14.52 -13.52 -8.26
N GLY A 84 -14.30 -12.24 -8.62
CA GLY A 84 -15.38 -11.26 -8.73
C GLY A 84 -16.11 -11.04 -7.40
N LEU A 85 -15.40 -11.02 -6.27
CA LEU A 85 -16.01 -10.93 -4.95
C LEU A 85 -16.38 -9.47 -4.63
N ASN A 86 -17.53 -9.30 -4.01
CA ASN A 86 -17.96 -8.01 -3.47
C ASN A 86 -17.56 -7.94 -1.99
N MET A 87 -16.41 -7.35 -1.70
CA MET A 87 -15.80 -7.31 -0.36
C MET A 87 -15.30 -5.91 -0.04
N ILE A 88 -15.30 -5.58 1.25
CA ILE A 88 -14.69 -4.38 1.81
C ILE A 88 -13.60 -4.80 2.78
N TYR A 89 -12.40 -4.23 2.63
CA TYR A 89 -11.30 -4.40 3.58
C TYR A 89 -11.29 -3.24 4.56
N ILE A 90 -11.58 -3.51 5.84
CA ILE A 90 -11.62 -2.49 6.89
C ILE A 90 -10.31 -2.51 7.68
N ILE A 91 -9.64 -1.36 7.75
CA ILE A 91 -8.44 -1.13 8.55
C ILE A 91 -8.88 -0.47 9.87
N GLY A 92 -8.89 -1.24 10.96
CA GLY A 92 -9.31 -0.77 12.28
C GLY A 92 -8.34 0.23 12.94
N PRO A 93 -7.01 -0.03 12.96
CA PRO A 93 -6.06 0.89 13.60
C PRO A 93 -5.91 2.20 12.84
N GLY A 94 -6.29 3.34 13.44
CA GLY A 94 -6.14 4.66 12.83
C GLY A 94 -4.70 5.00 12.43
N HIS A 95 -3.72 4.50 13.18
CA HIS A 95 -2.30 4.64 12.86
C HIS A 95 -1.84 3.78 11.66
N GLY A 96 -2.70 2.92 11.11
CA GLY A 96 -2.50 2.22 9.84
C GLY A 96 -2.73 3.11 8.61
N GLY A 97 -3.02 4.40 8.79
CA GLY A 97 -3.29 5.37 7.73
C GLY A 97 -2.30 5.36 6.57
N PRO A 98 -0.97 5.27 6.78
CA PRO A 98 -0.02 5.20 5.67
C PRO A 98 -0.27 4.02 4.70
N ALA A 99 -0.69 2.86 5.21
CA ALA A 99 -1.06 1.73 4.38
C ALA A 99 -2.33 2.00 3.57
N MET A 100 -3.35 2.58 4.19
CA MET A 100 -4.59 2.93 3.49
C MET A 100 -4.34 3.94 2.37
N VAL A 101 -3.62 5.01 2.66
CA VAL A 101 -3.25 6.03 1.66
C VAL A 101 -2.42 5.42 0.52
N ALA A 102 -1.46 4.55 0.82
CA ALA A 102 -0.66 3.89 -0.19
C ALA A 102 -1.51 3.02 -1.13
N ASN A 103 -2.43 2.23 -0.58
CA ASN A 103 -3.30 1.36 -1.38
C ASN A 103 -4.31 2.15 -2.19
N THR A 104 -5.00 3.15 -1.62
CA THR A 104 -5.94 4.00 -2.35
C THR A 104 -5.25 4.81 -3.45
N TYR A 105 -3.98 5.21 -3.26
CA TYR A 105 -3.19 5.83 -4.30
C TYR A 105 -2.83 4.84 -5.43
N LEU A 106 -2.37 3.64 -5.11
CA LEU A 106 -2.00 2.62 -6.12
C LEU A 106 -3.19 2.17 -6.95
N GLU A 107 -4.38 2.08 -6.37
CA GLU A 107 -5.60 1.73 -7.10
C GLU A 107 -6.24 2.91 -7.86
N GLY A 108 -5.78 4.15 -7.63
CA GLY A 108 -6.23 5.34 -8.33
C GLY A 108 -7.33 6.15 -7.63
N SER A 109 -8.05 5.56 -6.68
CA SER A 109 -9.17 6.23 -5.97
C SER A 109 -8.72 7.47 -5.18
N TYR A 110 -7.46 7.50 -4.72
CA TYR A 110 -6.89 8.70 -4.09
C TYR A 110 -6.87 9.90 -5.04
N SER A 111 -6.47 9.68 -6.29
CA SER A 111 -6.37 10.72 -7.31
C SER A 111 -7.75 11.18 -7.83
N GLU A 112 -8.80 10.40 -7.64
CA GLU A 112 -10.18 10.84 -7.91
C GLU A 112 -10.62 11.94 -6.93
N ILE A 113 -10.19 11.85 -5.66
CA ILE A 113 -10.51 12.84 -4.62
C ILE A 113 -9.54 14.05 -4.68
N TYR A 114 -8.26 13.77 -4.92
CA TYR A 114 -7.20 14.77 -5.06
C TYR A 114 -6.58 14.74 -6.45
N PRO A 115 -7.24 15.32 -7.49
CA PRO A 115 -6.79 15.19 -8.89
C PRO A 115 -5.39 15.75 -9.17
N HIS A 116 -4.88 16.63 -8.31
CA HIS A 116 -3.53 17.17 -8.41
C HIS A 116 -2.44 16.21 -7.88
N ILE A 117 -2.84 15.07 -7.31
CA ILE A 117 -1.95 13.99 -6.86
C ILE A 117 -2.09 12.84 -7.85
N GLU A 118 -1.47 13.00 -9.01
CA GLU A 118 -1.49 12.02 -10.10
C GLU A 118 -0.60 10.81 -9.82
N GLN A 119 -0.83 9.71 -10.53
CA GLN A 119 0.00 8.50 -10.43
C GLN A 119 1.30 8.65 -11.27
N ASN A 120 2.13 9.63 -10.91
CA ASN A 120 3.43 9.91 -11.50
C ASN A 120 4.39 10.43 -10.41
N GLU A 121 5.63 10.75 -10.77
CA GLU A 121 6.64 11.21 -9.81
C GLU A 121 6.22 12.47 -9.05
N ASP A 122 5.70 13.47 -9.75
CA ASP A 122 5.21 14.70 -9.13
C ASP A 122 4.03 14.42 -8.18
N GLY A 123 3.13 13.51 -8.56
CA GLY A 123 2.04 13.07 -7.70
C GLY A 123 2.51 12.33 -6.46
N ILE A 124 3.51 11.46 -6.56
CA ILE A 124 4.11 10.79 -5.38
C ILE A 124 4.75 11.82 -4.45
N LYS A 125 5.44 12.80 -4.99
CA LYS A 125 6.04 13.90 -4.23
C LYS A 125 4.97 14.71 -3.48
N ARG A 126 3.85 15.01 -4.13
CA ARG A 126 2.71 15.71 -3.51
C ARG A 126 2.03 14.85 -2.45
N LEU A 127 1.85 13.54 -2.72
CA LEU A 127 1.32 12.57 -1.76
C LEU A 127 2.17 12.55 -0.47
N PHE A 128 3.48 12.45 -0.62
CA PHE A 128 4.40 12.45 0.51
C PHE A 128 4.33 13.77 1.28
N ARG A 129 4.26 14.90 0.58
CA ARG A 129 4.13 16.22 1.21
C ARG A 129 2.79 16.43 1.90
N GLN A 130 1.70 15.87 1.38
CA GLN A 130 0.38 16.03 1.94
C GLN A 130 0.22 15.30 3.28
N PHE A 131 0.82 14.13 3.40
CA PHE A 131 0.70 13.31 4.60
C PHE A 131 1.36 13.97 5.80
N SER A 132 0.58 14.16 6.88
CA SER A 132 1.05 14.74 8.15
C SER A 132 1.72 16.13 7.99
N TRP A 133 1.15 16.95 7.13
CA TRP A 133 1.59 18.31 6.82
C TRP A 133 0.45 19.31 7.06
N PRO A 134 0.75 20.59 7.35
CA PRO A 134 -0.31 21.61 7.48
C PRO A 134 -1.20 21.64 6.24
N TYR A 135 -2.50 21.63 6.48
CA TYR A 135 -3.56 21.58 5.44
C TYR A 135 -3.58 20.30 4.58
N GLY A 136 -2.86 19.26 4.99
CA GLY A 136 -2.88 17.94 4.37
C GLY A 136 -3.73 16.94 5.13
N VAL A 137 -3.45 15.65 4.95
CA VAL A 137 -4.11 14.56 5.68
C VAL A 137 -3.32 14.21 6.95
N PRO A 138 -3.98 13.89 8.06
CA PRO A 138 -3.29 13.57 9.31
C PRO A 138 -2.63 12.20 9.29
N SER A 139 -1.72 11.95 10.24
CA SER A 139 -1.02 10.66 10.39
C SER A 139 -1.94 9.52 10.86
N HIS A 140 -3.05 9.84 11.48
CA HIS A 140 -4.16 8.92 11.78
C HIS A 140 -5.30 9.23 10.84
N VAL A 141 -6.00 8.19 10.39
CA VAL A 141 -7.10 8.33 9.44
C VAL A 141 -8.16 9.31 9.97
N ALA A 142 -8.57 10.23 9.11
CA ALA A 142 -9.60 11.23 9.37
C ALA A 142 -10.46 11.42 8.10
N PRO A 143 -11.58 12.14 8.18
CA PRO A 143 -12.50 12.30 7.04
C PRO A 143 -11.86 12.80 5.75
N GLU A 144 -10.78 13.58 5.84
CA GLU A 144 -10.02 14.09 4.69
C GLU A 144 -9.20 13.02 3.97
N THR A 145 -9.02 11.86 4.61
CA THR A 145 -8.23 10.76 4.04
C THR A 145 -9.12 9.90 3.15
N PRO A 146 -8.85 9.82 1.82
CA PRO A 146 -9.61 8.95 0.93
C PRO A 146 -9.66 7.50 1.42
N GLY A 147 -10.86 6.89 1.39
CA GLY A 147 -11.10 5.56 1.94
C GLY A 147 -11.54 5.56 3.42
N SER A 148 -11.55 6.71 4.09
CA SER A 148 -12.13 6.86 5.44
C SER A 148 -13.64 6.71 5.42
N ILE A 149 -14.21 6.06 6.44
CA ILE A 149 -15.66 5.87 6.67
C ILE A 149 -16.05 6.30 8.07
#